data_ae413946a7698bd074be5bf5dd16c31b
#
_entry.id   ae413946a7698bd074be5bf5dd16c31b
#
_cell.length_a   1.000
_cell.length_b   1.000
_cell.length_c   1.000
_cell.angle_alpha   90.00
_cell.angle_beta   90.00
_cell.angle_gamma   90.00
#
_symmetry.space_group_name_H-M   'P 1'
#
loop_
_entity.id
_entity.type
_entity.pdbx_description
1 polymer ?
#
loop_
_entity_poly.entity_id
_entity_poly.type
_entity_poly.pdbx_seq_one_letter_code
_entity_poly.pdbx_strand_id
1 'polypeptide(L)'
;MKKLFLYIFIGLILCNTGFARTTGCEGDCENGNGTWTYTDKTVYVGEWRSGKMDGQGTETWPNGYIYVGEFQNNKWHGQGTLTFPDGSTYVGDWRNANMNGQGTFTWANGDTYVGAFLDSARNGQGTKTDADGTVKKGIWKDSELVEPN
;
A
#
# COMPACT_ATOMS: atom_id res chain seq x y z
N MET A 1 16.10 24.92 -57.68
CA MET A 1 16.46 25.10 -56.26
C MET A 1 15.18 25.00 -55.44
N LYS A 2 14.92 23.80 -54.88
CA LYS A 2 13.73 23.55 -54.04
C LYS A 2 14.12 23.76 -52.58
N LYS A 3 13.52 24.74 -51.93
CA LYS A 3 13.69 24.97 -50.49
C LYS A 3 12.88 23.94 -49.71
N LEU A 4 13.57 23.08 -48.95
CA LEU A 4 13.00 22.12 -48.03
C LEU A 4 12.63 22.87 -46.75
N PHE A 5 11.33 23.03 -46.46
CA PHE A 5 10.84 23.55 -45.19
C PHE A 5 10.81 22.39 -44.18
N LEU A 6 11.72 22.44 -43.23
CA LEU A 6 11.74 21.55 -42.07
C LEU A 6 10.68 22.05 -41.06
N TYR A 7 9.52 21.38 -41.02
CA TYR A 7 8.55 21.63 -39.97
C TYR A 7 9.04 20.97 -38.66
N ILE A 8 9.56 21.79 -37.78
CA ILE A 8 9.79 21.39 -36.39
C ILE A 8 8.40 21.34 -35.72
N PHE A 9 7.87 20.14 -35.51
CA PHE A 9 6.72 19.93 -34.63
C PHE A 9 7.19 20.17 -33.20
N ILE A 10 7.05 21.41 -32.72
CA ILE A 10 7.05 21.69 -31.28
C ILE A 10 5.71 21.21 -30.79
N GLY A 11 5.68 19.97 -30.22
CA GLY A 11 4.56 19.47 -29.49
C GLY A 11 4.32 20.38 -28.28
N LEU A 12 3.41 21.34 -28.42
CA LEU A 12 2.84 22.03 -27.27
C LEU A 12 2.07 20.98 -26.47
N ILE A 13 2.67 20.48 -25.39
CA ILE A 13 1.93 19.83 -24.32
C ILE A 13 1.09 20.96 -23.71
N LEU A 14 -0.17 21.04 -24.16
CA LEU A 14 -1.19 21.87 -23.51
C LEU A 14 -1.39 21.28 -22.10
N CYS A 15 -0.60 21.79 -21.16
CA CYS A 15 -0.89 21.63 -19.75
C CYS A 15 -2.21 22.35 -19.51
N ASN A 16 -3.28 21.59 -19.33
CA ASN A 16 -4.62 22.10 -19.12
C ASN A 16 -4.60 22.98 -17.86
N THR A 17 -4.59 24.31 -18.07
CA THR A 17 -4.59 25.32 -17.03
C THR A 17 -5.98 25.43 -16.44
N GLY A 18 -6.24 24.69 -15.39
CA GLY A 18 -7.53 24.79 -14.71
C GLY A 18 -7.65 23.98 -13.47
N PHE A 19 -6.66 24.04 -12.57
CA PHE A 19 -6.84 23.89 -11.11
C PHE A 19 -5.50 24.23 -10.46
N ALA A 20 -5.53 25.02 -9.40
CA ALA A 20 -4.35 25.36 -8.62
C ALA A 20 -3.61 24.05 -8.27
N ARG A 21 -2.39 23.87 -8.80
CA ARG A 21 -1.50 22.80 -8.38
C ARG A 21 -1.28 22.97 -6.88
N THR A 22 -1.93 22.12 -6.10
CA THR A 22 -1.58 21.98 -4.70
C THR A 22 -0.10 21.57 -4.65
N THR A 23 0.69 22.31 -3.89
CA THR A 23 2.11 22.03 -3.69
C THR A 23 2.24 20.59 -3.19
N GLY A 24 2.96 19.75 -3.95
CA GLY A 24 3.20 18.35 -3.58
C GLY A 24 2.78 17.30 -4.61
N CYS A 25 2.02 17.66 -5.66
CA CYS A 25 1.62 16.72 -6.71
C CYS A 25 2.54 16.80 -7.92
N GLU A 26 3.04 15.63 -8.35
CA GLU A 26 3.67 15.42 -9.66
C GLU A 26 2.85 14.39 -10.43
N GLY A 27 2.52 14.66 -11.71
CA GLY A 27 1.64 13.81 -12.52
C GLY A 27 0.17 14.20 -12.39
N ASP A 28 -0.74 13.21 -12.44
CA ASP A 28 -2.19 13.40 -12.36
C ASP A 28 -2.72 12.88 -11.03
N CYS A 29 -2.74 13.74 -10.01
CA CYS A 29 -3.31 13.42 -8.70
C CYS A 29 -4.82 13.69 -8.62
N GLU A 30 -5.49 13.83 -9.76
CA GLU A 30 -6.96 13.98 -9.82
C GLU A 30 -7.62 12.72 -10.39
N ASN A 31 -7.21 12.29 -11.60
CA ASN A 31 -7.81 11.11 -12.26
C ASN A 31 -6.77 10.38 -13.12
N GLY A 32 -5.73 9.82 -12.52
CA GLY A 32 -4.66 9.14 -13.24
C GLY A 32 -3.58 8.62 -12.33
N ASN A 33 -2.33 8.67 -12.80
CA ASN A 33 -1.17 8.30 -11.99
C ASN A 33 -0.42 9.56 -11.55
N GLY A 34 -0.16 9.65 -10.25
CA GLY A 34 0.54 10.79 -9.68
C GLY A 34 1.34 10.44 -8.44
N THR A 35 2.28 11.34 -8.12
CA THR A 35 3.06 11.31 -6.89
C THR A 35 2.63 12.46 -6.00
N TRP A 36 2.31 12.18 -4.77
CA TRP A 36 2.02 13.19 -3.74
C TRP A 36 3.05 13.12 -2.64
N THR A 37 3.69 14.26 -2.35
CA THR A 37 4.60 14.39 -1.20
C THR A 37 3.94 15.23 -0.13
N TYR A 38 3.72 14.63 1.04
CA TYR A 38 3.16 15.27 2.23
C TYR A 38 4.19 16.14 2.95
N THR A 39 3.73 17.03 3.82
CA THR A 39 4.60 17.95 4.58
C THR A 39 5.54 17.22 5.56
N ASP A 40 5.13 16.05 6.06
CA ASP A 40 5.93 15.17 6.92
C ASP A 40 6.94 14.30 6.14
N LYS A 41 7.02 14.48 4.80
CA LYS A 41 7.84 13.71 3.85
C LYS A 41 7.32 12.31 3.53
N THR A 42 6.14 11.94 3.96
CA THR A 42 5.43 10.77 3.42
C THR A 42 5.22 10.96 1.92
N VAL A 43 5.43 9.91 1.13
CA VAL A 43 5.27 9.94 -0.32
C VAL A 43 4.27 8.86 -0.74
N TYR A 44 3.27 9.25 -1.51
CA TYR A 44 2.40 8.31 -2.22
C TYR A 44 2.68 8.37 -3.72
N VAL A 45 2.82 7.21 -4.35
CA VAL A 45 2.94 7.04 -5.80
C VAL A 45 1.91 6.02 -6.25
N GLY A 46 0.96 6.41 -7.10
CA GLY A 46 -0.07 5.47 -7.53
C GLY A 46 -1.24 6.12 -8.26
N GLU A 47 -2.33 5.36 -8.29
CA GLU A 47 -3.55 5.73 -8.98
C GLU A 47 -4.41 6.69 -8.14
N TRP A 48 -5.03 7.64 -8.83
CA TRP A 48 -5.91 8.64 -8.26
C TRP A 48 -7.26 8.64 -8.95
N ARG A 49 -8.31 8.85 -8.18
CA ARG A 49 -9.67 9.04 -8.69
C ARG A 49 -10.38 10.13 -7.90
N SER A 50 -10.81 11.21 -8.58
CA SER A 50 -11.46 12.36 -7.97
C SER A 50 -10.67 12.93 -6.78
N GLY A 51 -9.34 13.10 -6.96
CA GLY A 51 -8.42 13.65 -5.96
C GLY A 51 -8.16 12.75 -4.74
N LYS A 52 -8.47 11.46 -4.83
CA LYS A 52 -8.24 10.47 -3.78
C LYS A 52 -7.32 9.36 -4.28
N MET A 53 -6.48 8.83 -3.40
CA MET A 53 -5.78 7.56 -3.64
C MET A 53 -6.81 6.46 -3.83
N ASP A 54 -6.89 5.87 -5.02
CA ASP A 54 -7.89 4.86 -5.38
C ASP A 54 -7.36 4.02 -6.54
N GLY A 55 -7.09 2.74 -6.32
CA GLY A 55 -6.42 1.82 -7.22
C GLY A 55 -5.10 1.33 -6.64
N GLN A 56 -4.11 0.98 -7.47
CA GLN A 56 -2.81 0.49 -7.02
C GLN A 56 -1.87 1.65 -6.64
N GLY A 57 -1.11 1.47 -5.56
CA GLY A 57 -0.16 2.47 -5.12
C GLY A 57 0.89 1.99 -4.14
N THR A 58 1.87 2.85 -3.93
CA THR A 58 2.91 2.70 -2.91
C THR A 58 2.90 3.92 -2.02
N GLU A 59 2.84 3.73 -0.72
CA GLU A 59 2.96 4.79 0.27
C GLU A 59 4.21 4.51 1.14
N THR A 60 5.10 5.50 1.25
CA THR A 60 6.39 5.39 1.96
C THR A 60 6.49 6.48 3.00
N TRP A 61 6.76 6.09 4.25
CA TRP A 61 6.92 7.01 5.39
C TRP A 61 8.39 7.20 5.75
N PRO A 62 8.78 8.40 6.20
CA PRO A 62 10.16 8.68 6.61
C PRO A 62 10.67 7.80 7.77
N ASN A 63 9.77 7.27 8.57
CA ASN A 63 10.08 6.36 9.68
C ASN A 63 10.30 4.91 9.25
N GLY A 64 10.27 4.62 7.91
CA GLY A 64 10.61 3.33 7.33
C GLY A 64 9.42 2.38 7.07
N TYR A 65 8.18 2.79 7.32
CA TYR A 65 7.02 2.02 6.84
C TYR A 65 6.89 2.15 5.33
N ILE A 66 6.54 1.04 4.66
CA ILE A 66 6.23 1.00 3.22
C ILE A 66 4.99 0.14 3.02
N TYR A 67 3.95 0.72 2.43
CA TYR A 67 2.78 -0.03 1.96
C TYR A 67 2.76 -0.09 0.45
N VAL A 68 2.52 -1.27 -0.11
CA VAL A 68 2.32 -1.51 -1.55
C VAL A 68 1.06 -2.32 -1.73
N GLY A 69 0.07 -1.78 -2.43
CA GLY A 69 -1.19 -2.50 -2.63
C GLY A 69 -2.33 -1.62 -3.10
N GLU A 70 -3.54 -2.11 -2.86
CA GLU A 70 -4.76 -1.43 -3.26
C GLU A 70 -5.13 -0.33 -2.27
N PHE A 71 -5.62 0.77 -2.82
CA PHE A 71 -6.20 1.90 -2.11
C PHE A 71 -7.66 2.07 -2.51
N GLN A 72 -8.50 2.47 -1.58
CA GLN A 72 -9.87 2.89 -1.84
C GLN A 72 -10.20 4.10 -0.97
N ASN A 73 -10.55 5.23 -1.60
CA ASN A 73 -10.90 6.47 -0.91
C ASN A 73 -9.86 6.89 0.15
N ASN A 74 -8.56 6.96 -0.21
CA ASN A 74 -7.41 7.31 0.65
C ASN A 74 -7.12 6.31 1.78
N LYS A 75 -7.55 5.07 1.68
CA LYS A 75 -7.29 4.02 2.68
C LYS A 75 -6.79 2.76 2.01
N TRP A 76 -5.91 2.04 2.69
CA TRP A 76 -5.52 0.68 2.29
C TRP A 76 -6.74 -0.21 2.25
N HIS A 77 -6.87 -0.95 1.17
CA HIS A 77 -7.99 -1.83 0.89
C HIS A 77 -7.51 -3.03 0.06
N GLY A 78 -8.36 -4.06 -0.13
CA GLY A 78 -8.05 -5.19 -0.99
C GLY A 78 -6.76 -5.91 -0.60
N GLN A 79 -5.91 -6.23 -1.56
CA GLN A 79 -4.63 -6.90 -1.33
C GLN A 79 -3.49 -5.91 -1.17
N GLY A 80 -2.60 -6.17 -0.22
CA GLY A 80 -1.43 -5.31 -0.02
C GLY A 80 -0.36 -5.92 0.86
N THR A 81 0.83 -5.32 0.77
CA THR A 81 1.99 -5.64 1.58
C THR A 81 2.38 -4.42 2.41
N LEU A 82 2.48 -4.58 3.71
CA LEU A 82 3.08 -3.60 4.61
C LEU A 82 4.44 -4.12 5.09
N THR A 83 5.47 -3.32 4.89
CA THR A 83 6.80 -3.53 5.49
C THR A 83 6.95 -2.56 6.66
N PHE A 84 7.31 -3.09 7.80
CA PHE A 84 7.56 -2.36 9.04
C PHE A 84 9.04 -1.93 9.12
N PRO A 85 9.38 -0.89 9.91
CA PRO A 85 10.76 -0.41 10.04
C PRO A 85 11.74 -1.44 10.59
N ASP A 86 11.26 -2.42 11.35
CA ASP A 86 12.06 -3.51 11.90
C ASP A 86 12.30 -4.66 10.92
N GLY A 87 11.76 -4.56 9.70
CA GLY A 87 11.82 -5.59 8.67
C GLY A 87 10.70 -6.63 8.73
N SER A 88 9.82 -6.56 9.72
CA SER A 88 8.58 -7.37 9.72
C SER A 88 7.73 -7.03 8.50
N THR A 89 6.93 -8.00 8.03
CA THR A 89 6.03 -7.78 6.89
C THR A 89 4.64 -8.37 7.15
N TYR A 90 3.62 -7.73 6.58
CA TYR A 90 2.31 -8.33 6.41
C TYR A 90 1.93 -8.35 4.93
N VAL A 91 1.46 -9.49 4.45
CA VAL A 91 0.94 -9.67 3.10
C VAL A 91 -0.46 -10.29 3.21
N GLY A 92 -1.47 -9.61 2.69
CA GLY A 92 -2.84 -10.12 2.78
C GLY A 92 -3.92 -9.08 2.55
N ASP A 93 -5.11 -9.39 3.09
CA ASP A 93 -6.31 -8.59 2.95
C ASP A 93 -6.29 -7.35 3.85
N TRP A 94 -6.73 -6.24 3.29
CA TRP A 94 -6.85 -4.95 3.96
C TRP A 94 -8.26 -4.40 3.86
N ARG A 95 -8.74 -3.80 4.91
CA ARG A 95 -10.02 -3.10 4.93
C ARG A 95 -9.93 -1.85 5.80
N ASN A 96 -10.17 -0.67 5.21
CA ASN A 96 -10.11 0.62 5.91
C ASN A 96 -8.80 0.82 6.69
N ALA A 97 -7.66 0.48 6.08
CA ALA A 97 -6.31 0.55 6.66
C ALA A 97 -6.04 -0.42 7.83
N ASN A 98 -6.89 -1.43 8.04
CA ASN A 98 -6.66 -2.52 8.98
C ASN A 98 -6.39 -3.84 8.23
N MET A 99 -5.52 -4.69 8.77
CA MET A 99 -5.40 -6.09 8.36
C MET A 99 -6.73 -6.79 8.66
N ASN A 100 -7.38 -7.36 7.63
CA ASN A 100 -8.74 -7.89 7.77
C ASN A 100 -8.97 -8.96 6.70
N GLY A 101 -9.25 -10.20 7.09
CA GLY A 101 -9.35 -11.33 6.17
C GLY A 101 -8.17 -12.27 6.30
N GLN A 102 -7.68 -12.83 5.20
CA GLN A 102 -6.56 -13.77 5.21
C GLN A 102 -5.22 -13.04 4.98
N GLY A 103 -4.19 -13.48 5.69
CA GLY A 103 -2.87 -12.90 5.50
C GLY A 103 -1.74 -13.71 6.12
N THR A 104 -0.53 -13.29 5.77
CA THR A 104 0.72 -13.80 6.33
C THR A 104 1.45 -12.64 7.00
N PHE A 105 1.71 -12.77 8.30
CA PHE A 105 2.60 -11.88 9.03
C PHE A 105 3.93 -12.58 9.25
N THR A 106 5.03 -11.94 8.87
CA THR A 106 6.38 -12.41 9.13
C THR A 106 7.08 -11.41 10.04
N TRP A 107 7.49 -11.83 11.22
CA TRP A 107 8.24 -10.99 12.16
C TRP A 107 9.72 -10.93 11.77
N ALA A 108 10.39 -9.87 12.20
CA ALA A 108 11.82 -9.66 11.95
C ALA A 108 12.72 -10.79 12.50
N ASN A 109 12.26 -11.52 13.53
CA ASN A 109 12.96 -12.68 14.09
C ASN A 109 12.75 -13.98 13.30
N GLY A 110 11.95 -13.95 12.22
CA GLY A 110 11.65 -15.11 11.38
C GLY A 110 10.41 -15.90 11.79
N ASP A 111 9.73 -15.56 12.88
CA ASP A 111 8.41 -16.13 13.17
C ASP A 111 7.44 -15.80 12.04
N THR A 112 6.45 -16.66 11.82
CA THR A 112 5.39 -16.42 10.85
C THR A 112 4.03 -16.72 11.44
N TYR A 113 3.01 -16.02 10.97
CA TYR A 113 1.61 -16.38 11.18
C TYR A 113 0.90 -16.35 9.84
N VAL A 114 0.19 -17.43 9.54
CA VAL A 114 -0.66 -17.54 8.35
C VAL A 114 -2.08 -17.83 8.83
N GLY A 115 -3.03 -16.98 8.50
CA GLY A 115 -4.41 -17.17 8.94
C GLY A 115 -5.25 -15.91 8.88
N ALA A 116 -6.36 -15.96 9.62
CA ALA A 116 -7.36 -14.89 9.62
C ALA A 116 -6.95 -13.74 10.54
N PHE A 117 -7.28 -12.52 10.09
CA PHE A 117 -7.15 -11.27 10.82
C PHE A 117 -8.49 -10.55 10.88
N LEU A 118 -8.73 -9.84 11.97
CA LEU A 118 -9.84 -8.92 12.16
C LEU A 118 -9.31 -7.69 12.89
N ASP A 119 -9.50 -6.51 12.28
CA ASP A 119 -9.07 -5.22 12.83
C ASP A 119 -7.62 -5.23 13.35
N SER A 120 -6.72 -5.79 12.51
CA SER A 120 -5.28 -5.93 12.74
C SER A 120 -4.87 -6.92 13.87
N ALA A 121 -5.81 -7.66 14.45
CA ALA A 121 -5.53 -8.74 15.38
C ALA A 121 -5.66 -10.10 14.68
N ARG A 122 -4.87 -11.10 15.08
CA ARG A 122 -5.06 -12.50 14.66
C ARG A 122 -6.39 -12.98 15.24
N ASN A 123 -7.32 -13.40 14.38
CA ASN A 123 -8.69 -13.74 14.80
C ASN A 123 -9.29 -14.76 13.83
N GLY A 124 -9.62 -15.94 14.32
CA GLY A 124 -10.10 -17.08 13.53
C GLY A 124 -9.03 -18.16 13.36
N GLN A 125 -9.18 -18.99 12.34
CA GLN A 125 -8.24 -20.06 12.05
C GLN A 125 -6.87 -19.51 11.64
N GLY A 126 -5.79 -20.09 12.21
CA GLY A 126 -4.45 -19.71 11.84
C GLY A 126 -3.36 -20.62 12.40
N THR A 127 -2.19 -20.47 11.83
CA THR A 127 -0.98 -21.22 12.18
C THR A 127 0.15 -20.24 12.44
N LYS A 128 0.70 -20.25 13.65
CA LYS A 128 1.96 -19.56 13.98
C LYS A 128 3.09 -20.58 13.93
N THR A 129 4.17 -20.24 13.24
CA THR A 129 5.42 -20.99 13.24
C THR A 129 6.50 -20.10 13.82
N ASP A 130 7.07 -20.47 14.93
CA ASP A 130 8.20 -19.76 15.54
C ASP A 130 9.48 -20.05 14.75
N ALA A 131 10.49 -19.18 14.83
CA ALA A 131 11.75 -19.30 14.07
C ALA A 131 12.51 -20.61 14.37
N ASP A 132 12.28 -21.24 15.52
CA ASP A 132 12.84 -22.54 15.89
C ASP A 132 12.07 -23.74 15.28
N GLY A 133 11.01 -23.48 14.51
CA GLY A 133 10.15 -24.48 13.88
C GLY A 133 8.98 -24.95 14.75
N THR A 134 8.81 -24.41 15.96
CA THR A 134 7.64 -24.74 16.80
C THR A 134 6.36 -24.24 16.15
N VAL A 135 5.37 -25.11 16.00
CA VAL A 135 4.09 -24.80 15.35
C VAL A 135 2.94 -24.75 16.36
N LYS A 136 2.15 -23.69 16.30
CA LYS A 136 0.91 -23.50 17.05
C LYS A 136 -0.21 -23.25 16.05
N LYS A 137 -1.17 -24.19 15.97
CA LYS A 137 -2.30 -24.14 15.03
C LYS A 137 -3.61 -24.22 15.80
N GLY A 138 -4.61 -23.46 15.35
CA GLY A 138 -5.93 -23.50 15.98
C GLY A 138 -6.74 -22.24 15.75
N ILE A 139 -7.69 -21.99 16.64
CA ILE A 139 -8.51 -20.78 16.68
C ILE A 139 -7.78 -19.71 17.49
N TRP A 140 -7.65 -18.55 16.91
CA TRP A 140 -7.07 -17.35 17.50
C TRP A 140 -8.17 -16.34 17.80
N LYS A 141 -8.04 -15.63 18.91
CA LYS A 141 -8.90 -14.52 19.29
C LYS A 141 -8.06 -13.42 19.93
N ASP A 142 -8.19 -12.20 19.43
CA ASP A 142 -7.45 -11.03 19.91
C ASP A 142 -5.94 -11.28 20.04
N SER A 143 -5.38 -12.00 19.03
CA SER A 143 -3.99 -12.43 18.94
C SER A 143 -3.54 -13.52 19.91
N GLU A 144 -4.44 -14.16 20.65
CA GLU A 144 -4.18 -15.30 21.52
C GLU A 144 -4.73 -16.60 20.93
N LEU A 145 -4.01 -17.72 21.11
CA LEU A 145 -4.50 -19.05 20.72
C LEU A 145 -5.46 -19.55 21.79
N VAL A 146 -6.76 -19.69 21.45
CA VAL A 146 -7.81 -20.08 22.40
C VAL A 146 -8.25 -21.53 22.26
N GLU A 147 -8.15 -22.13 21.08
CA GLU A 147 -8.47 -23.53 20.83
C GLU A 147 -7.36 -24.13 19.93
N PRO A 148 -6.41 -24.89 20.52
CA PRO A 148 -5.40 -25.64 19.76
C PRO A 148 -6.03 -26.78 18.96
N ASN A 149 -5.52 -27.01 17.72
CA ASN A 149 -5.88 -28.18 16.89
C ASN A 149 -4.86 -29.31 17.09
#